data_cc7c1dae89ee1b55332b9464b2d0ad90
#
_entry.id   cc7c1dae89ee1b55332b9464b2d0ad90
#
_cell.length_a   1.000
_cell.length_b   1.000
_cell.length_c   1.000
_cell.angle_alpha   90.00
_cell.angle_beta   90.00
_cell.angle_gamma   90.00
#
_symmetry.space_group_name_H-M   'P 1'
#
loop_
_entity.id
_entity.type
_entity.pdbx_description
1 polymer ?
#
loop_
_entity_poly.entity_id
_entity_poly.type
_entity_poly.pdbx_seq_one_letter_code
_entity_poly.pdbx_strand_id
1 'polypeptide(L)'
;MDIFSFLAEHFDLPILEWIAANLWCPFLNAVMPVITLLGDAGIFWIAIAVVLMFFPKTRKIGFGMGAALLMGLVICNIMLKPMIARIRPYDYQLEHFGVTIKLLIDAQHDFSFPSGHTIASFEAATVILLHNKKFGIPAMVLACLIAFSRLYLYVHYPTDVIVSIVLGIGLAFLGKFLVQKGYDFYEKRKLSA
;
A
#
# COMPACT_ATOMS: atom_id res chain seq x y z
N MET A 1 26.79 -0.70 -11.02
CA MET A 1 25.47 -0.09 -10.72
C MET A 1 24.50 -1.23 -10.55
N ASP A 2 23.89 -1.37 -9.39
CA ASP A 2 22.85 -2.37 -9.17
C ASP A 2 21.54 -1.97 -9.88
N ILE A 3 20.59 -2.90 -9.95
CA ILE A 3 19.33 -2.69 -10.66
C ILE A 3 18.49 -1.53 -10.06
N PHE A 4 18.55 -1.34 -8.73
CA PHE A 4 17.79 -0.29 -8.08
C PHE A 4 18.37 1.09 -8.34
N SER A 5 19.71 1.23 -8.38
CA SER A 5 20.38 2.48 -8.78
C SER A 5 20.07 2.82 -10.23
N PHE A 6 20.12 1.82 -11.14
CA PHE A 6 19.74 2.03 -12.53
C PHE A 6 18.30 2.51 -12.68
N LEU A 7 17.35 1.85 -12.01
CA LEU A 7 15.93 2.25 -12.03
C LEU A 7 15.72 3.62 -11.39
N ALA A 8 16.42 3.91 -10.28
CA ALA A 8 16.32 5.20 -9.62
C ALA A 8 16.69 6.34 -10.58
N GLU A 9 17.85 6.26 -11.22
CA GLU A 9 18.36 7.37 -12.05
C GLU A 9 17.64 7.51 -13.39
N HIS A 10 17.25 6.40 -14.03
CA HIS A 10 16.73 6.42 -15.40
C HIS A 10 15.20 6.41 -15.50
N PHE A 11 14.49 6.03 -14.44
CA PHE A 11 13.04 5.93 -14.44
C PHE A 11 12.38 6.63 -13.26
N ASP A 12 12.79 6.33 -12.04
CA ASP A 12 12.06 6.74 -10.85
C ASP A 12 12.25 8.23 -10.53
N LEU A 13 13.49 8.71 -10.44
CA LEU A 13 13.80 10.12 -10.11
C LEU A 13 13.27 11.09 -11.16
N PRO A 14 13.42 10.86 -12.48
CA PRO A 14 12.82 11.73 -13.48
C PRO A 14 11.31 11.93 -13.31
N ILE A 15 10.57 10.87 -12.91
CA ILE A 15 9.13 10.96 -12.64
C ILE A 15 8.86 11.77 -11.35
N LEU A 16 9.62 11.54 -10.28
CA LEU A 16 9.46 12.27 -9.03
C LEU A 16 9.80 13.75 -9.19
N GLU A 17 10.86 14.07 -9.93
CA GLU A 17 11.25 15.44 -10.26
C GLU A 17 10.17 16.13 -11.11
N TRP A 18 9.61 15.43 -12.08
CA TRP A 18 8.49 15.95 -12.87
C TRP A 18 7.26 16.24 -11.98
N ILE A 19 6.92 15.34 -11.05
CA ILE A 19 5.84 15.57 -10.10
C ILE A 19 6.12 16.81 -9.24
N ALA A 20 7.33 16.94 -8.72
CA ALA A 20 7.71 18.06 -7.88
C ALA A 20 7.68 19.38 -8.66
N ALA A 21 8.19 19.39 -9.89
CA ALA A 21 8.25 20.60 -10.72
C ALA A 21 6.88 21.08 -11.22
N ASN A 22 5.93 20.16 -11.46
CA ASN A 22 4.67 20.49 -12.14
C ASN A 22 3.43 20.42 -11.24
N LEU A 23 3.46 19.61 -10.17
CA LEU A 23 2.27 19.37 -9.35
C LEU A 23 2.37 19.96 -7.93
N TRP A 24 3.55 20.30 -7.45
CA TRP A 24 3.68 20.92 -6.14
C TRP A 24 3.02 22.31 -6.13
N CYS A 25 1.96 22.44 -5.36
CA CYS A 25 1.22 23.68 -5.19
C CYS A 25 0.63 23.75 -3.77
N PRO A 26 0.29 24.95 -3.26
CA PRO A 26 -0.19 25.11 -1.88
C PRO A 26 -1.36 24.20 -1.51
N PHE A 27 -2.30 24.00 -2.45
CA PHE A 27 -3.47 23.13 -2.23
C PHE A 27 -3.05 21.65 -2.05
N LEU A 28 -2.29 21.08 -2.97
CA LEU A 28 -1.86 19.69 -2.88
C LEU A 28 -0.85 19.46 -1.75
N ASN A 29 -0.01 20.47 -1.44
CA ASN A 29 0.91 20.41 -0.30
C ASN A 29 0.16 20.31 1.04
N ALA A 30 -1.05 20.85 1.14
CA ALA A 30 -1.90 20.70 2.32
C ALA A 30 -2.70 19.39 2.33
N VAL A 31 -3.15 18.92 1.15
CA VAL A 31 -4.06 17.76 1.03
C VAL A 31 -3.31 16.42 1.04
N MET A 32 -2.16 16.31 0.38
CA MET A 32 -1.45 15.03 0.25
C MET A 32 -0.94 14.47 1.59
N PRO A 33 -0.43 15.28 2.54
CA PRO A 33 -0.13 14.81 3.89
C PRO A 33 -1.36 14.23 4.61
N VAL A 34 -2.55 14.81 4.43
CA VAL A 34 -3.78 14.28 5.04
C VAL A 34 -4.21 12.96 4.40
N ILE A 35 -4.13 12.85 3.07
CA ILE A 35 -4.46 11.62 2.35
C ILE A 35 -3.55 10.47 2.79
N THR A 36 -2.24 10.73 2.93
CA THR A 36 -1.29 9.69 3.30
C THR A 36 -1.54 9.13 4.71
N LEU A 37 -2.04 9.94 5.66
CA LEU A 37 -2.39 9.48 7.00
C LEU A 37 -3.40 8.31 7.01
N LEU A 38 -4.29 8.24 6.01
CA LEU A 38 -5.23 7.12 5.86
C LEU A 38 -4.55 5.80 5.50
N GLY A 39 -3.29 5.85 5.09
CA GLY A 39 -2.46 4.67 4.82
C GLY A 39 -1.54 4.28 5.97
N ASP A 40 -1.41 5.12 7.00
CA ASP A 40 -0.43 4.92 8.08
C ASP A 40 -0.69 3.62 8.85
N ALA A 41 0.34 2.76 8.88
CA ALA A 41 0.33 1.43 9.49
C ALA A 41 -0.89 0.57 9.09
N GLY A 42 -1.63 0.93 8.04
CA GLY A 42 -2.86 0.27 7.64
C GLY A 42 -4.03 0.42 8.63
N ILE A 43 -3.92 1.27 9.64
CA ILE A 43 -4.89 1.38 10.76
C ILE A 43 -6.31 1.64 10.24
N PHE A 44 -6.48 2.56 9.29
CA PHE A 44 -7.78 2.84 8.68
C PHE A 44 -8.41 1.58 8.06
N TRP A 45 -7.64 0.82 7.30
CA TRP A 45 -8.10 -0.40 6.64
C TRP A 45 -8.36 -1.54 7.63
N ILE A 46 -7.53 -1.65 8.68
CA ILE A 46 -7.74 -2.60 9.78
C ILE A 46 -9.05 -2.27 10.51
N ALA A 47 -9.31 -0.99 10.81
CA ALA A 47 -10.55 -0.58 11.44
C ALA A 47 -11.79 -0.96 10.60
N ILE A 48 -11.76 -0.71 9.29
CA ILE A 48 -12.82 -1.13 8.38
C ILE A 48 -12.98 -2.66 8.40
N ALA A 49 -11.88 -3.43 8.32
CA ALA A 49 -11.92 -4.88 8.35
C ALA A 49 -12.60 -5.39 9.64
N VAL A 50 -12.19 -4.84 10.80
CA VAL A 50 -12.76 -5.20 12.10
C VAL A 50 -14.26 -4.88 12.15
N VAL A 51 -14.68 -3.69 11.74
CA VAL A 51 -16.10 -3.32 11.68
C VAL A 51 -16.89 -4.32 10.81
N LEU A 52 -16.38 -4.65 9.62
CA LEU A 52 -17.05 -5.60 8.72
C LEU A 52 -17.16 -7.02 9.28
N MET A 53 -16.25 -7.44 10.17
CA MET A 53 -16.30 -8.74 10.84
C MET A 53 -17.51 -8.89 11.80
N PHE A 54 -17.99 -7.81 12.41
CA PHE A 54 -19.10 -7.85 13.35
C PHE A 54 -20.46 -8.13 12.67
N PHE A 55 -20.60 -7.82 11.38
CA PHE A 55 -21.87 -7.99 10.68
C PHE A 55 -21.90 -9.30 9.89
N PRO A 56 -22.91 -10.20 10.07
CA PRO A 56 -22.99 -11.48 9.38
C PRO A 56 -22.90 -11.39 7.85
N LYS A 57 -23.46 -10.33 7.25
CA LYS A 57 -23.49 -10.13 5.79
C LYS A 57 -22.12 -9.73 5.20
N THR A 58 -21.24 -9.10 6.00
CA THR A 58 -19.97 -8.56 5.53
C THR A 58 -18.75 -9.21 6.18
N ARG A 59 -18.96 -10.15 7.13
CA ARG A 59 -17.84 -10.77 7.88
C ARG A 59 -16.83 -11.49 6.99
N LYS A 60 -17.27 -12.10 5.88
CA LYS A 60 -16.34 -12.72 4.92
C LYS A 60 -15.40 -11.68 4.28
N ILE A 61 -15.90 -10.47 4.03
CA ILE A 61 -15.08 -9.35 3.52
C ILE A 61 -14.07 -8.95 4.60
N GLY A 62 -14.53 -8.72 5.83
CA GLY A 62 -13.66 -8.34 6.94
C GLY A 62 -12.54 -9.35 7.20
N PHE A 63 -12.85 -10.65 7.25
CA PHE A 63 -11.85 -11.71 7.38
C PHE A 63 -10.90 -11.76 6.18
N GLY A 64 -11.41 -11.58 4.95
CA GLY A 64 -10.59 -11.53 3.73
C GLY A 64 -9.60 -10.36 3.76
N MET A 65 -10.06 -9.18 4.18
CA MET A 65 -9.20 -8.00 4.39
C MET A 65 -8.16 -8.26 5.47
N GLY A 66 -8.57 -8.78 6.63
CA GLY A 66 -7.66 -9.08 7.73
C GLY A 66 -6.57 -10.09 7.34
N ALA A 67 -6.94 -11.15 6.59
CA ALA A 67 -5.98 -12.13 6.09
C ALA A 67 -4.99 -11.52 5.09
N ALA A 68 -5.46 -10.67 4.15
CA ALA A 68 -4.60 -9.99 3.20
C ALA A 68 -3.64 -9.04 3.90
N LEU A 69 -4.15 -8.15 4.76
CA LEU A 69 -3.36 -7.18 5.52
C LEU A 69 -2.28 -7.85 6.40
N LEU A 70 -2.61 -8.98 7.02
CA LEU A 70 -1.64 -9.75 7.81
C LEU A 70 -0.53 -10.34 6.91
N MET A 71 -0.89 -10.89 5.74
CA MET A 71 0.09 -11.40 4.79
C MET A 71 0.98 -10.28 4.25
N GLY A 72 0.42 -9.12 3.91
CA GLY A 72 1.19 -7.95 3.48
C GLY A 72 2.14 -7.45 4.55
N LEU A 73 1.68 -7.39 5.81
CA LEU A 73 2.55 -7.03 6.93
C LEU A 73 3.75 -7.99 7.02
N VAL A 74 3.52 -9.30 7.01
CA VAL A 74 4.57 -10.31 7.18
C VAL A 74 5.49 -10.35 5.96
N ILE A 75 4.93 -10.55 4.76
CA ILE A 75 5.72 -10.76 3.55
C ILE A 75 6.42 -9.48 3.12
N CYS A 76 5.70 -8.36 3.10
CA CYS A 76 6.22 -7.13 2.51
C CYS A 76 6.98 -6.27 3.54
N ASN A 77 6.41 -6.02 4.71
CA ASN A 77 7.04 -5.11 5.67
C ASN A 77 8.11 -5.80 6.54
N ILE A 78 7.86 -7.04 7.00
CA ILE A 78 8.79 -7.74 7.89
C ILE A 78 9.89 -8.47 7.10
N MET A 79 9.56 -9.07 5.94
CA MET A 79 10.53 -9.87 5.18
C MET A 79 11.18 -9.08 4.05
N LEU A 80 10.40 -8.62 3.05
CA LEU A 80 10.96 -8.01 1.84
C LEU A 80 11.66 -6.66 2.12
N LYS A 81 11.09 -5.83 2.98
CA LYS A 81 11.64 -4.51 3.26
C LYS A 81 13.09 -4.55 3.79
N PRO A 82 13.42 -5.31 4.85
CA PRO A 82 14.81 -5.43 5.31
C PRO A 82 15.70 -6.25 4.36
N MET A 83 15.15 -7.21 3.60
CA MET A 83 15.94 -7.99 2.64
C MET A 83 16.47 -7.14 1.48
N ILE A 84 15.65 -6.23 0.98
CA ILE A 84 15.99 -5.37 -0.17
C ILE A 84 16.71 -4.12 0.28
N ALA A 85 16.35 -3.57 1.44
CA ALA A 85 17.00 -2.44 2.10
C ALA A 85 17.20 -1.22 1.18
N ARG A 86 16.26 -0.95 0.26
CA ARG A 86 16.33 0.18 -0.67
C ARG A 86 16.25 1.50 0.08
N ILE A 87 17.24 2.38 -0.10
CA ILE A 87 17.22 3.74 0.48
C ILE A 87 16.09 4.57 -0.16
N ARG A 88 15.63 5.59 0.56
CA ARG A 88 14.52 6.41 0.09
C ARG A 88 14.94 7.44 -0.96
N PRO A 89 14.02 7.91 -1.82
CA PRO A 89 14.37 8.85 -2.90
C PRO A 89 15.04 10.13 -2.39
N TYR A 90 14.58 10.68 -1.28
CA TYR A 90 15.15 11.91 -0.71
C TYR A 90 16.55 11.69 -0.13
N ASP A 91 16.83 10.51 0.46
CA ASP A 91 18.17 10.15 0.94
C ASP A 91 19.10 9.88 -0.26
N TYR A 92 18.61 9.20 -1.29
CA TYR A 92 19.36 8.94 -2.53
C TYR A 92 19.78 10.25 -3.19
N GLN A 93 18.88 11.23 -3.29
CA GLN A 93 19.18 12.57 -3.84
C GLN A 93 20.28 13.27 -3.01
N LEU A 94 20.21 13.16 -1.69
CA LEU A 94 21.23 13.77 -0.83
C LEU A 94 22.59 13.07 -0.97
N GLU A 95 22.61 11.72 -0.93
CA GLU A 95 23.87 10.95 -0.94
C GLU A 95 24.59 10.97 -2.28
N HIS A 96 23.86 10.92 -3.41
CA HIS A 96 24.46 10.79 -4.74
C HIS A 96 24.60 12.11 -5.49
N PHE A 97 23.72 13.07 -5.23
CA PHE A 97 23.70 14.35 -5.96
C PHE A 97 23.89 15.60 -5.07
N GLY A 98 23.96 15.42 -3.73
CA GLY A 98 24.04 16.52 -2.77
C GLY A 98 22.79 17.40 -2.73
N VAL A 99 21.65 16.90 -3.22
CA VAL A 99 20.39 17.64 -3.31
C VAL A 99 19.52 17.32 -2.11
N THR A 100 19.17 18.33 -1.31
CA THR A 100 18.24 18.19 -0.18
C THR A 100 16.82 18.44 -0.63
N ILE A 101 15.95 17.42 -0.50
CA ILE A 101 14.52 17.53 -0.78
C ILE A 101 13.79 18.00 0.48
N LYS A 102 13.03 19.09 0.37
CA LYS A 102 12.16 19.57 1.45
C LYS A 102 10.93 18.69 1.55
N LEU A 103 10.91 17.81 2.54
CA LEU A 103 9.75 16.94 2.80
C LEU A 103 8.56 17.73 3.38
N LEU A 104 7.35 17.30 3.03
CA LEU A 104 6.09 17.85 3.56
C LEU A 104 5.54 17.05 4.75
N ILE A 105 6.21 15.94 5.10
CA ILE A 105 5.94 15.08 6.27
C ILE A 105 7.28 14.71 6.91
N ASP A 106 7.23 14.12 8.09
CA ASP A 106 8.43 13.65 8.76
C ASP A 106 9.16 12.58 7.94
N ALA A 107 10.51 12.63 8.00
CA ALA A 107 11.34 11.64 7.33
C ALA A 107 11.03 10.24 7.88
N GLN A 108 10.93 9.27 6.98
CA GLN A 108 10.66 7.90 7.34
C GLN A 108 11.96 7.19 7.71
N HIS A 109 11.98 6.42 8.78
CA HIS A 109 13.19 5.76 9.32
C HIS A 109 13.39 4.32 8.81
N ASP A 110 12.49 3.84 7.95
CA ASP A 110 12.55 2.50 7.36
C ASP A 110 12.87 2.56 5.85
N PHE A 111 13.15 1.39 5.26
CA PHE A 111 13.49 1.27 3.84
C PHE A 111 12.33 1.60 2.89
N SER A 112 12.66 1.99 1.65
CA SER A 112 11.69 2.42 0.66
C SER A 112 10.86 1.27 0.08
N PHE A 113 11.48 0.15 -0.29
CA PHE A 113 10.81 -0.94 -1.00
C PHE A 113 10.37 -2.07 -0.08
N PRO A 114 9.18 -2.60 -0.25
CA PRO A 114 8.02 -2.04 -0.96
C PRO A 114 7.26 -1.00 -0.13
N SER A 115 6.31 -0.28 -0.76
CA SER A 115 5.48 0.73 -0.09
C SER A 115 4.37 0.10 0.75
N GLY A 116 4.52 0.12 2.07
CA GLY A 116 3.51 -0.44 3.00
C GLY A 116 2.13 0.22 2.90
N HIS A 117 2.08 1.54 2.73
CA HIS A 117 0.83 2.29 2.50
C HIS A 117 0.09 1.79 1.26
N THR A 118 0.82 1.62 0.16
CA THR A 118 0.25 1.15 -1.11
C THR A 118 -0.25 -0.28 -1.00
N ILE A 119 0.56 -1.19 -0.41
CA ILE A 119 0.17 -2.60 -0.23
C ILE A 119 -1.12 -2.70 0.57
N ALA A 120 -1.15 -2.15 1.79
CA ALA A 120 -2.32 -2.24 2.66
C ALA A 120 -3.58 -1.65 2.01
N SER A 121 -3.44 -0.54 1.28
CA SER A 121 -4.57 0.09 0.60
C SER A 121 -5.10 -0.75 -0.54
N PHE A 122 -4.23 -1.32 -1.38
CA PHE A 122 -4.67 -2.17 -2.50
C PHE A 122 -5.17 -3.54 -2.06
N GLU A 123 -4.62 -4.12 -0.98
CA GLU A 123 -5.17 -5.33 -0.35
C GLU A 123 -6.61 -5.11 0.07
N ALA A 124 -6.86 -4.11 0.90
CA ALA A 124 -8.17 -3.84 1.45
C ALA A 124 -9.19 -3.46 0.36
N ALA A 125 -8.84 -2.49 -0.49
CA ALA A 125 -9.70 -2.02 -1.55
C ALA A 125 -10.08 -3.14 -2.55
N THR A 126 -9.12 -4.01 -2.91
CA THR A 126 -9.36 -5.13 -3.82
C THR A 126 -10.31 -6.15 -3.19
N VAL A 127 -10.12 -6.52 -1.90
CA VAL A 127 -11.06 -7.44 -1.23
C VAL A 127 -12.47 -6.86 -1.22
N ILE A 128 -12.65 -5.58 -0.92
CA ILE A 128 -13.97 -4.93 -0.96
C ILE A 128 -14.53 -4.98 -2.39
N LEU A 129 -13.73 -4.63 -3.39
CA LEU A 129 -14.14 -4.60 -4.80
C LEU A 129 -14.60 -5.96 -5.32
N LEU A 130 -13.92 -7.04 -4.92
CA LEU A 130 -14.25 -8.42 -5.29
C LEU A 130 -15.59 -8.91 -4.71
N HIS A 131 -16.10 -8.24 -3.68
CA HIS A 131 -17.38 -8.59 -3.06
C HIS A 131 -18.49 -7.59 -3.39
N ASN A 132 -18.17 -6.30 -3.52
CA ASN A 132 -19.16 -5.25 -3.74
C ASN A 132 -18.54 -4.08 -4.52
N LYS A 133 -18.91 -3.95 -5.79
CA LYS A 133 -18.39 -2.88 -6.67
C LYS A 133 -18.75 -1.48 -6.19
N LYS A 134 -19.94 -1.30 -5.58
CA LYS A 134 -20.42 0.01 -5.11
C LYS A 134 -19.50 0.62 -4.06
N PHE A 135 -18.99 -0.18 -3.14
CA PHE A 135 -18.04 0.26 -2.11
C PHE A 135 -16.58 0.06 -2.54
N GLY A 136 -16.31 -0.94 -3.38
CA GLY A 136 -14.97 -1.24 -3.84
C GLY A 136 -14.38 -0.22 -4.79
N ILE A 137 -15.22 0.40 -5.66
CA ILE A 137 -14.73 1.47 -6.57
C ILE A 137 -14.24 2.69 -5.78
N PRO A 138 -15.02 3.27 -4.85
CA PRO A 138 -14.51 4.35 -3.99
C PRO A 138 -13.29 3.96 -3.15
N ALA A 139 -13.24 2.74 -2.63
CA ALA A 139 -12.09 2.24 -1.90
C ALA A 139 -10.84 2.18 -2.80
N MET A 140 -10.98 1.73 -4.05
CA MET A 140 -9.88 1.69 -5.02
C MET A 140 -9.41 3.09 -5.40
N VAL A 141 -10.33 4.06 -5.58
CA VAL A 141 -9.97 5.46 -5.80
C VAL A 141 -9.14 6.00 -4.63
N LEU A 142 -9.56 5.71 -3.39
CA LEU A 142 -8.79 6.11 -2.20
C LEU A 142 -7.42 5.43 -2.16
N ALA A 143 -7.34 4.13 -2.49
CA ALA A 143 -6.06 3.40 -2.57
C ALA A 143 -5.11 4.04 -3.60
N CYS A 144 -5.62 4.43 -4.77
CA CYS A 144 -4.85 5.16 -5.79
C CYS A 144 -4.37 6.53 -5.28
N LEU A 145 -5.22 7.27 -4.57
CA LEU A 145 -4.85 8.57 -3.99
C LEU A 145 -3.77 8.41 -2.90
N ILE A 146 -3.88 7.39 -2.04
CA ILE A 146 -2.84 7.09 -1.04
C ILE A 146 -1.53 6.69 -1.74
N ALA A 147 -1.56 5.83 -2.75
CA ALA A 147 -0.38 5.45 -3.52
C ALA A 147 0.28 6.66 -4.20
N PHE A 148 -0.51 7.51 -4.85
CA PHE A 148 -0.02 8.73 -5.47
C PHE A 148 0.57 9.71 -4.43
N SER A 149 -0.03 9.83 -3.24
CA SER A 149 0.51 10.69 -2.20
C SER A 149 1.94 10.32 -1.80
N ARG A 150 2.32 9.02 -1.89
CA ARG A 150 3.69 8.59 -1.56
C ARG A 150 4.73 9.09 -2.58
N LEU A 151 4.33 9.21 -3.85
CA LEU A 151 5.16 9.81 -4.90
C LEU A 151 5.23 11.32 -4.74
N TYR A 152 4.07 11.95 -4.52
CA TYR A 152 3.97 13.39 -4.32
C TYR A 152 4.80 13.90 -3.14
N LEU A 153 4.83 13.12 -2.06
CA LEU A 153 5.60 13.41 -0.83
C LEU A 153 7.08 13.05 -0.94
N TYR A 154 7.51 12.51 -2.10
CA TYR A 154 8.90 12.13 -2.38
C TYR A 154 9.49 11.06 -1.45
N VAL A 155 8.64 10.18 -0.89
CA VAL A 155 9.06 9.17 0.10
C VAL A 155 9.13 7.75 -0.45
N HIS A 156 8.62 7.50 -1.65
CA HIS A 156 8.72 6.23 -2.38
C HIS A 156 9.00 6.47 -3.87
N TYR A 157 9.66 5.51 -4.49
CA TYR A 157 9.87 5.50 -5.93
C TYR A 157 8.61 5.00 -6.68
N PRO A 158 8.37 5.43 -7.93
CA PRO A 158 7.35 4.85 -8.80
C PRO A 158 7.40 3.33 -8.87
N THR A 159 8.59 2.74 -9.00
CA THR A 159 8.74 1.28 -9.03
C THR A 159 8.35 0.60 -7.72
N ASP A 160 8.61 1.22 -6.55
CA ASP A 160 8.12 0.71 -5.26
C ASP A 160 6.59 0.64 -5.23
N VAL A 161 5.94 1.70 -5.73
CA VAL A 161 4.48 1.82 -5.76
C VAL A 161 3.87 0.80 -6.73
N ILE A 162 4.41 0.69 -7.95
CA ILE A 162 3.91 -0.26 -8.97
C ILE A 162 3.99 -1.69 -8.46
N VAL A 163 5.13 -2.11 -7.92
CA VAL A 163 5.29 -3.47 -7.38
C VAL A 163 4.35 -3.69 -6.20
N SER A 164 4.19 -2.69 -5.34
CA SER A 164 3.26 -2.75 -4.19
C SER A 164 1.80 -2.91 -4.61
N ILE A 165 1.37 -2.27 -5.70
CA ILE A 165 0.03 -2.45 -6.28
C ILE A 165 -0.17 -3.90 -6.70
N VAL A 166 0.78 -4.47 -7.45
CA VAL A 166 0.70 -5.86 -7.94
C VAL A 166 0.67 -6.85 -6.78
N LEU A 167 1.57 -6.68 -5.80
CA LEU A 167 1.61 -7.51 -4.60
C LEU A 167 0.32 -7.40 -3.78
N GLY A 168 -0.16 -6.18 -3.53
CA GLY A 168 -1.39 -5.94 -2.76
C GLY A 168 -2.62 -6.59 -3.41
N ILE A 169 -2.77 -6.46 -4.73
CA ILE A 169 -3.84 -7.13 -5.48
C ILE A 169 -3.71 -8.65 -5.36
N GLY A 170 -2.51 -9.21 -5.56
CA GLY A 170 -2.26 -10.66 -5.46
C GLY A 170 -2.59 -11.20 -4.06
N LEU A 171 -2.16 -10.51 -3.00
CA LEU A 171 -2.43 -10.89 -1.61
C LEU A 171 -3.92 -10.76 -1.26
N ALA A 172 -4.65 -9.81 -1.85
CA ALA A 172 -6.10 -9.70 -1.70
C ALA A 172 -6.84 -10.91 -2.26
N PHE A 173 -6.46 -11.38 -3.46
CA PHE A 173 -7.02 -12.62 -4.02
C PHE A 173 -6.71 -13.83 -3.15
N LEU A 174 -5.49 -13.95 -2.66
CA LEU A 174 -5.07 -15.03 -1.78
C LEU A 174 -5.85 -15.00 -0.46
N GLY A 175 -5.98 -13.84 0.19
CA GLY A 175 -6.73 -13.67 1.43
C GLY A 175 -8.21 -14.07 1.27
N LYS A 176 -8.86 -13.59 0.21
CA LYS A 176 -10.24 -14.01 -0.13
C LYS A 176 -10.34 -15.51 -0.32
N PHE A 177 -9.41 -16.13 -1.06
CA PHE A 177 -9.40 -17.56 -1.32
C PHE A 177 -9.24 -18.38 -0.04
N LEU A 178 -8.30 -18.03 0.83
CA LEU A 178 -8.05 -18.73 2.09
C LEU A 178 -9.27 -18.66 3.02
N VAL A 179 -9.88 -17.49 3.12
CA VAL A 179 -11.09 -17.31 3.94
C VAL A 179 -12.27 -18.13 3.39
N GLN A 180 -12.49 -18.12 2.07
CA GLN A 180 -13.54 -18.94 1.47
C GLN A 180 -13.31 -20.42 1.73
N LYS A 181 -12.10 -20.93 1.55
CA LYS A 181 -11.74 -22.33 1.88
C LYS A 181 -12.00 -22.68 3.35
N GLY A 182 -11.69 -21.77 4.27
CA GLY A 182 -11.97 -21.94 5.70
C GLY A 182 -13.46 -22.08 5.98
N TYR A 183 -14.29 -21.24 5.35
CA TYR A 183 -15.76 -21.34 5.47
C TYR A 183 -16.30 -22.64 4.89
N ASP A 184 -15.86 -23.05 3.70
CA ASP A 184 -16.30 -24.28 3.05
C ASP A 184 -15.95 -25.53 3.89
N PHE A 185 -14.76 -25.52 4.51
CA PHE A 185 -14.35 -26.59 5.42
C PHE A 185 -15.22 -26.66 6.69
N TYR A 186 -15.52 -25.50 7.28
CA TYR A 186 -16.38 -25.41 8.45
C TYR A 186 -17.80 -25.93 8.16
N GLU A 187 -18.38 -25.50 7.02
CA GLU A 187 -19.73 -25.95 6.62
C GLU A 187 -19.79 -27.46 6.38
N LYS A 188 -18.79 -28.05 5.70
CA LYS A 188 -18.71 -29.51 5.51
C LYS A 188 -18.68 -30.28 6.83
N ARG A 189 -17.90 -29.80 7.80
CA ARG A 189 -17.83 -30.42 9.13
C ARG A 189 -19.17 -30.38 9.87
N LYS A 190 -19.91 -29.28 9.75
CA LYS A 190 -21.22 -29.13 10.40
C LYS A 190 -22.28 -30.04 9.79
N LEU A 191 -22.16 -30.40 8.52
CA LEU A 191 -23.09 -31.35 7.85
C LEU A 191 -22.74 -32.79 8.12
N SER A 192 -21.53 -33.10 8.59
CA SER A 192 -21.09 -34.48 8.92
C SER A 192 -21.14 -34.81 10.41
N ALA A 193 -21.50 -33.85 11.26
CA ALA A 193 -21.74 -34.00 12.70
C ALA A 193 -23.23 -34.00 13.04
#